data_303e99ec93df2bc499ac92c47118b593
#
_entry.id   303e99ec93df2bc499ac92c47118b593
#
_cell.length_a   1.000
_cell.length_b   1.000
_cell.length_c   1.000
_cell.angle_alpha   90.00
_cell.angle_beta   90.00
_cell.angle_gamma   90.00
#
_symmetry.space_group_name_H-M   'P 1'
#
loop_
_entity.id
_entity.type
_entity.pdbx_description
1 polymer ?
#
loop_
_entity_poly.entity_id
_entity_poly.type
_entity_poly.pdbx_seq_one_letter_code
_entity_poly.pdbx_strand_id
1 'polypeptide(L)'
;MIKVHCLVSCVCETIKRSQADHRPYYFGIWDADFGLTSDFVLSHHAPEINHEAMLEWYRLLYGITVHQWYDRTLSRATNIMNLERLMKTKRPEQSIIVMLDLAQLPERENKFHHDVFPHYVMLEPTDDEETWRMMDPDFRYEGEMDRVRIIQAIDQPTVAGGFWFDGSHVKLPDRETVAAYFMSGLKRHHPLTEAVGKIVSHHKKTPNRLPSALKQLPVIAIRKYAYEHAFAYFYEQLGLDLGSSDFDGWCDRIERLVNQYTVIQYRTIKYSMTCDPAVLTEIQALLADQAMLEDTIKQQLIGLFNEYCRKEGETDENCTVYHQLSPSSPLV
;
A
#
# COMPACT_ATOMS: atom_id res chain seq x y z
N MET A 1 -9.65 -0.49 11.25
CA MET A 1 -8.82 -0.98 10.13
C MET A 1 -8.22 0.24 9.46
N ILE A 2 -6.93 0.24 9.24
CA ILE A 2 -6.15 1.39 8.78
C ILE A 2 -6.03 1.31 7.27
N LYS A 3 -6.14 2.45 6.58
CA LYS A 3 -5.91 2.54 5.13
C LYS A 3 -4.42 2.35 4.87
N VAL A 4 -4.06 1.47 3.93
CA VAL A 4 -2.67 1.19 3.61
C VAL A 4 -2.40 1.27 2.10
N HIS A 5 -3.14 0.48 1.32
CA HIS A 5 -2.96 0.38 -0.13
C HIS A 5 -4.20 -0.26 -0.77
N CYS A 6 -4.88 0.47 -1.65
CA CYS A 6 -6.20 0.07 -2.17
C CYS A 6 -6.19 -1.33 -2.82
N LEU A 7 -5.22 -1.66 -3.68
CA LEU A 7 -5.15 -2.98 -4.30
C LEU A 7 -4.92 -4.09 -3.26
N VAL A 8 -4.01 -3.87 -2.31
CA VAL A 8 -3.73 -4.84 -1.23
C VAL A 8 -4.97 -5.05 -0.37
N SER A 9 -5.69 -3.98 -0.02
CA SER A 9 -6.93 -4.07 0.73
C SER A 9 -7.99 -4.89 0.01
N CYS A 10 -8.13 -4.72 -1.32
CA CYS A 10 -9.05 -5.51 -2.14
C CYS A 10 -8.70 -7.01 -2.17
N VAL A 11 -7.44 -7.37 -2.45
CA VAL A 11 -7.06 -8.80 -2.52
C VAL A 11 -7.12 -9.46 -1.14
N CYS A 12 -6.81 -8.73 -0.06
CA CYS A 12 -6.91 -9.23 1.31
C CYS A 12 -8.34 -9.48 1.77
N GLU A 13 -9.35 -8.89 1.14
CA GLU A 13 -10.74 -9.08 1.56
C GLU A 13 -11.18 -10.55 1.44
N THR A 14 -10.72 -11.26 0.42
CA THR A 14 -10.96 -12.69 0.27
C THR A 14 -10.27 -13.51 1.37
N ILE A 15 -9.03 -13.14 1.73
CA ILE A 15 -8.27 -13.84 2.78
C ILE A 15 -8.94 -13.66 4.14
N LYS A 16 -9.47 -12.47 4.45
CA LYS A 16 -10.20 -12.20 5.70
C LYS A 16 -11.46 -13.04 5.88
N ARG A 17 -12.06 -13.53 4.79
CA ARG A 17 -13.22 -14.43 4.80
C ARG A 17 -12.83 -15.90 4.97
N SER A 18 -11.54 -16.21 5.00
CA SER A 18 -10.98 -17.55 5.20
C SER A 18 -10.40 -17.70 6.61
N GLN A 19 -9.79 -18.86 6.88
CA GLN A 19 -9.04 -19.10 8.12
C GLN A 19 -7.58 -18.60 8.05
N ALA A 20 -7.13 -18.15 6.88
CA ALA A 20 -5.76 -17.69 6.69
C ALA A 20 -5.57 -16.26 7.26
N ASP A 21 -4.40 -16.02 7.83
CA ASP A 21 -4.01 -14.69 8.27
C ASP A 21 -3.62 -13.82 7.06
N HIS A 22 -4.27 -12.69 6.91
CA HIS A 22 -4.02 -11.74 5.83
C HIS A 22 -2.88 -10.76 6.12
N ARG A 23 -2.45 -10.63 7.38
CA ARG A 23 -1.44 -9.65 7.82
C ARG A 23 -0.08 -9.83 7.15
N PRO A 24 0.42 -11.04 6.90
CA PRO A 24 1.67 -11.22 6.16
C PRO A 24 1.69 -10.50 4.81
N TYR A 25 0.58 -10.42 4.09
CA TYR A 25 0.56 -9.78 2.77
C TYR A 25 0.84 -8.27 2.80
N TYR A 26 0.75 -7.63 3.97
CA TYR A 26 1.14 -6.23 4.13
C TYR A 26 2.65 -6.03 4.32
N PHE A 27 3.44 -7.10 4.44
CA PHE A 27 4.88 -6.96 4.61
C PHE A 27 5.53 -6.30 3.39
N GLY A 28 6.40 -5.32 3.64
CA GLY A 28 7.04 -4.55 2.60
C GLY A 28 6.18 -3.47 1.93
N ILE A 29 4.85 -3.46 2.14
CA ILE A 29 3.97 -2.41 1.58
C ILE A 29 4.33 -1.01 2.11
N TRP A 30 4.93 -0.90 3.31
CA TRP A 30 5.46 0.35 3.85
C TRP A 30 6.52 1.02 2.95
N ASP A 31 7.19 0.25 2.09
CA ASP A 31 8.19 0.70 1.11
C ASP A 31 7.80 0.32 -0.32
N ALA A 32 6.49 0.06 -0.58
CA ALA A 32 5.99 -0.25 -1.93
C ALA A 32 6.30 0.88 -2.92
N ASP A 33 6.55 0.50 -4.17
CA ASP A 33 7.00 1.40 -5.21
C ASP A 33 6.01 2.54 -5.47
N PHE A 34 6.55 3.71 -5.76
CA PHE A 34 5.86 4.92 -6.18
C PHE A 34 6.65 5.58 -7.32
N GLY A 35 5.98 6.39 -8.11
CA GLY A 35 6.64 7.11 -9.21
C GLY A 35 7.36 8.36 -8.70
N LEU A 36 8.51 8.65 -9.31
CA LEU A 36 9.19 9.94 -9.24
C LEU A 36 9.51 10.36 -10.67
N THR A 37 8.82 11.40 -11.15
CA THR A 37 9.01 11.87 -12.53
C THR A 37 10.40 12.51 -12.72
N SER A 38 10.80 12.73 -13.98
CA SER A 38 12.02 13.46 -14.32
C SER A 38 12.05 14.88 -13.76
N ASP A 39 10.87 15.49 -13.53
CA ASP A 39 10.71 16.81 -12.92
C ASP A 39 10.61 16.77 -11.39
N PHE A 40 10.95 15.63 -10.80
CA PHE A 40 10.89 15.41 -9.35
C PHE A 40 9.50 15.65 -8.74
N VAL A 41 8.47 15.05 -9.34
CA VAL A 41 7.08 15.05 -8.83
C VAL A 41 6.72 13.64 -8.36
N LEU A 42 6.19 13.50 -7.15
CA LEU A 42 5.69 12.23 -6.62
C LEU A 42 4.41 11.79 -7.35
N SER A 43 4.34 10.51 -7.68
CA SER A 43 3.15 9.88 -8.26
C SER A 43 2.80 8.58 -7.51
N HIS A 44 1.56 8.51 -7.03
CA HIS A 44 1.02 7.33 -6.36
C HIS A 44 0.72 6.19 -7.35
N HIS A 45 0.24 6.53 -8.54
CA HIS A 45 -0.09 5.60 -9.63
C HIS A 45 0.72 5.97 -10.88
N ALA A 46 2.04 5.74 -10.85
CA ALA A 46 2.86 5.90 -12.03
C ALA A 46 2.67 4.69 -12.97
N PRO A 47 2.64 4.90 -14.30
CA PRO A 47 2.49 3.80 -15.27
C PRO A 47 3.57 2.72 -15.17
N GLU A 48 4.74 3.09 -14.63
CA GLU A 48 5.92 2.22 -14.47
C GLU A 48 5.80 1.28 -13.27
N ILE A 49 4.85 1.52 -12.36
CA ILE A 49 4.66 0.66 -11.19
C ILE A 49 4.12 -0.68 -11.66
N ASN A 50 4.93 -1.71 -11.42
CA ASN A 50 4.58 -3.10 -11.73
C ASN A 50 4.12 -3.80 -10.45
N HIS A 51 2.91 -4.35 -10.48
CA HIS A 51 2.34 -5.11 -9.37
C HIS A 51 2.65 -6.62 -9.44
N GLU A 52 3.32 -7.12 -10.48
CA GLU A 52 3.54 -8.56 -10.70
C GLU A 52 4.24 -9.22 -9.53
N ALA A 53 5.33 -8.64 -9.02
CA ALA A 53 6.05 -9.20 -7.88
C ALA A 53 5.16 -9.30 -6.62
N MET A 54 4.32 -8.29 -6.36
CA MET A 54 3.38 -8.27 -5.24
C MET A 54 2.30 -9.35 -5.43
N LEU A 55 1.77 -9.52 -6.64
CA LEU A 55 0.75 -10.52 -6.96
C LEU A 55 1.33 -11.94 -6.95
N GLU A 56 2.59 -12.10 -7.33
CA GLU A 56 3.28 -13.39 -7.21
C GLU A 56 3.44 -13.80 -5.73
N TRP A 57 3.78 -12.87 -4.83
CA TRP A 57 3.80 -13.15 -3.40
C TRP A 57 2.41 -13.50 -2.84
N TYR A 58 1.34 -12.92 -3.39
CA TYR A 58 -0.01 -13.31 -3.04
C TYR A 58 -0.28 -14.78 -3.40
N ARG A 59 0.17 -15.21 -4.60
CA ARG A 59 0.08 -16.61 -5.05
C ARG A 59 0.91 -17.55 -4.18
N LEU A 60 2.14 -17.16 -3.82
CA LEU A 60 3.02 -17.98 -2.97
C LEU A 60 2.44 -18.15 -1.57
N LEU A 61 1.92 -17.09 -0.97
CA LEU A 61 1.36 -17.10 0.39
C LEU A 61 0.02 -17.87 0.44
N TYR A 62 -0.88 -17.59 -0.50
CA TYR A 62 -2.28 -18.04 -0.38
C TYR A 62 -2.75 -19.00 -1.48
N GLY A 63 -1.90 -19.33 -2.44
CA GLY A 63 -2.23 -20.27 -3.53
C GLY A 63 -3.14 -19.67 -4.60
N ILE A 64 -3.47 -18.38 -4.52
CA ILE A 64 -4.41 -17.72 -5.43
C ILE A 64 -3.65 -16.98 -6.52
N THR A 65 -3.92 -17.30 -7.79
CA THR A 65 -3.40 -16.57 -8.94
C THR A 65 -4.32 -15.40 -9.28
N VAL A 66 -3.76 -14.19 -9.31
CA VAL A 66 -4.48 -12.98 -9.71
C VAL A 66 -4.21 -12.70 -11.18
N HIS A 67 -5.27 -12.57 -11.95
CA HIS A 67 -5.22 -12.34 -13.40
C HIS A 67 -5.58 -10.90 -13.71
N GLN A 68 -4.80 -10.26 -14.60
CA GLN A 68 -5.15 -8.95 -15.12
C GLN A 68 -6.20 -9.12 -16.23
N TRP A 69 -7.34 -8.42 -16.12
CA TRP A 69 -8.35 -8.38 -17.17
C TRP A 69 -8.25 -7.12 -18.04
N TYR A 70 -7.68 -6.04 -17.49
CA TYR A 70 -7.45 -4.81 -18.22
C TYR A 70 -6.19 -4.90 -19.07
N ASP A 71 -6.35 -4.78 -20.39
CA ASP A 71 -5.23 -4.81 -21.34
C ASP A 71 -4.94 -3.39 -21.86
N ARG A 72 -3.77 -2.85 -21.53
CA ARG A 72 -3.34 -1.51 -21.92
C ARG A 72 -3.11 -1.35 -23.42
N THR A 73 -3.01 -2.45 -24.17
CA THR A 73 -2.86 -2.44 -25.65
C THR A 73 -4.19 -2.29 -26.36
N LEU A 74 -5.31 -2.55 -25.68
CA LEU A 74 -6.65 -2.43 -26.18
C LEU A 74 -7.26 -1.04 -25.90
N SER A 75 -8.31 -0.70 -26.67
CA SER A 75 -9.07 0.51 -26.37
C SER A 75 -9.80 0.43 -25.03
N ARG A 76 -10.08 1.57 -24.40
CA ARG A 76 -10.90 1.60 -23.17
C ARG A 76 -12.26 0.97 -23.39
N ALA A 77 -12.91 1.26 -24.51
CA ALA A 77 -14.21 0.65 -24.86
C ALA A 77 -14.13 -0.88 -24.90
N THR A 78 -13.06 -1.44 -25.47
CA THR A 78 -12.85 -2.90 -25.50
C THR A 78 -12.64 -3.46 -24.08
N ASN A 79 -11.89 -2.77 -23.24
CA ASN A 79 -11.70 -3.16 -21.84
C ASN A 79 -13.01 -3.12 -21.06
N ILE A 80 -13.85 -2.10 -21.27
CA ILE A 80 -15.19 -2.01 -20.64
C ILE A 80 -16.07 -3.19 -21.08
N MET A 81 -16.10 -3.53 -22.38
CA MET A 81 -16.83 -4.73 -22.86
C MET A 81 -16.31 -6.02 -22.21
N ASN A 82 -15.00 -6.13 -22.00
CA ASN A 82 -14.40 -7.28 -21.30
C ASN A 82 -14.84 -7.33 -19.83
N LEU A 83 -14.89 -6.18 -19.14
CA LEU A 83 -15.40 -6.10 -17.78
C LEU A 83 -16.88 -6.50 -17.70
N GLU A 84 -17.73 -5.95 -18.57
CA GLU A 84 -19.17 -6.29 -18.59
C GLU A 84 -19.40 -7.80 -18.81
N ARG A 85 -18.60 -8.42 -19.71
CA ARG A 85 -18.65 -9.88 -19.92
C ARG A 85 -18.20 -10.63 -18.67
N LEU A 86 -17.12 -10.17 -18.00
CA LEU A 86 -16.61 -10.78 -16.78
C LEU A 86 -17.64 -10.69 -15.65
N MET A 87 -18.30 -9.53 -15.50
CA MET A 87 -19.37 -9.32 -14.51
C MET A 87 -20.57 -10.25 -14.75
N LYS A 88 -21.00 -10.43 -16.01
CA LYS A 88 -22.11 -11.34 -16.36
C LYS A 88 -21.81 -12.82 -16.09
N THR A 89 -20.55 -13.22 -16.17
CA THR A 89 -20.12 -14.63 -15.98
C THR A 89 -19.47 -14.88 -14.64
N LYS A 90 -19.45 -13.87 -13.74
CA LYS A 90 -18.83 -13.98 -12.42
C LYS A 90 -19.47 -15.08 -11.59
N ARG A 91 -18.63 -15.96 -11.03
CA ARG A 91 -19.04 -16.95 -10.04
C ARG A 91 -18.94 -16.35 -8.63
N PRO A 92 -19.66 -16.91 -7.63
CA PRO A 92 -19.62 -16.39 -6.25
C PRO A 92 -18.21 -16.31 -5.65
N GLU A 93 -17.35 -17.30 -5.97
CA GLU A 93 -15.98 -17.40 -5.45
C GLU A 93 -15.00 -16.44 -6.12
N GLN A 94 -15.40 -15.86 -7.25
CA GLN A 94 -14.53 -14.93 -7.98
C GLN A 94 -14.63 -13.51 -7.40
N SER A 95 -13.50 -12.83 -7.36
CA SER A 95 -13.40 -11.41 -7.05
C SER A 95 -12.98 -10.65 -8.29
N ILE A 96 -13.66 -9.53 -8.56
CA ILE A 96 -13.34 -8.61 -9.66
C ILE A 96 -12.91 -7.28 -9.03
N ILE A 97 -11.70 -6.84 -9.37
CA ILE A 97 -11.12 -5.58 -8.93
C ILE A 97 -10.99 -4.67 -10.13
N VAL A 98 -11.45 -3.44 -9.99
CA VAL A 98 -11.35 -2.40 -11.02
C VAL A 98 -10.64 -1.18 -10.47
N MET A 99 -9.87 -0.51 -11.32
CA MET A 99 -9.46 0.86 -11.04
C MET A 99 -10.54 1.80 -11.59
N LEU A 100 -10.93 2.80 -10.82
CA LEU A 100 -11.85 3.85 -11.23
C LEU A 100 -11.45 5.18 -10.59
N ASP A 101 -11.95 6.29 -11.13
CA ASP A 101 -11.75 7.61 -10.54
C ASP A 101 -12.88 7.94 -9.56
N LEU A 102 -12.57 7.90 -8.25
CA LEU A 102 -13.53 8.21 -7.20
C LEU A 102 -14.10 9.64 -7.29
N ALA A 103 -13.42 10.56 -7.96
CA ALA A 103 -13.91 11.92 -8.16
C ALA A 103 -15.13 12.01 -9.10
N GLN A 104 -15.44 10.92 -9.82
CA GLN A 104 -16.62 10.83 -10.70
C GLN A 104 -17.86 10.29 -9.98
N LEU A 105 -17.74 9.82 -8.73
CA LEU A 105 -18.81 9.13 -8.02
C LEU A 105 -19.45 10.03 -6.95
N PRO A 106 -20.71 10.50 -7.14
CA PRO A 106 -21.42 11.32 -6.17
C PRO A 106 -21.56 10.66 -4.79
N GLU A 107 -21.66 9.34 -4.76
CA GLU A 107 -21.75 8.53 -3.53
C GLU A 107 -20.48 8.60 -2.69
N ARG A 108 -19.41 9.15 -3.26
CA ARG A 108 -18.11 9.38 -2.60
C ARG A 108 -17.92 10.87 -2.30
N GLU A 109 -18.85 11.48 -1.55
CA GLU A 109 -18.95 12.93 -1.28
C GLU A 109 -17.62 13.61 -0.95
N ASN A 110 -16.75 12.96 -0.19
CA ASN A 110 -15.44 13.49 0.17
C ASN A 110 -14.39 13.40 -0.96
N LYS A 111 -14.74 12.86 -2.12
CA LYS A 111 -13.88 12.73 -3.31
C LYS A 111 -14.55 13.33 -4.56
N PHE A 112 -15.88 13.37 -4.59
CA PHE A 112 -16.65 13.84 -5.73
C PHE A 112 -16.30 15.29 -6.10
N HIS A 113 -16.04 15.53 -7.37
CA HIS A 113 -15.60 16.82 -7.93
C HIS A 113 -14.30 17.40 -7.35
N HIS A 114 -13.58 16.62 -6.56
CA HIS A 114 -12.21 16.96 -6.17
C HIS A 114 -11.21 16.58 -7.27
N ASP A 115 -9.92 16.62 -6.94
CA ASP A 115 -8.88 16.17 -7.87
C ASP A 115 -9.08 14.72 -8.30
N VAL A 116 -8.65 14.40 -9.50
CA VAL A 116 -8.57 13.03 -10.02
C VAL A 116 -7.98 12.08 -8.99
N PHE A 117 -8.72 11.01 -8.68
CA PHE A 117 -8.33 10.06 -7.64
C PHE A 117 -8.53 8.61 -8.13
N PRO A 118 -7.61 8.08 -8.96
CA PRO A 118 -7.62 6.67 -9.34
C PRO A 118 -7.50 5.78 -8.12
N HIS A 119 -8.38 4.78 -8.01
CA HIS A 119 -8.48 3.94 -6.83
C HIS A 119 -8.98 2.54 -7.20
N TYR A 120 -8.44 1.51 -6.56
CA TYR A 120 -8.92 0.15 -6.75
C TYR A 120 -10.07 -0.15 -5.80
N VAL A 121 -11.15 -0.71 -6.36
CA VAL A 121 -12.33 -1.20 -5.64
C VAL A 121 -12.73 -2.58 -6.16
N MET A 122 -13.58 -3.28 -5.43
CA MET A 122 -14.17 -4.54 -5.86
C MET A 122 -15.57 -4.30 -6.39
N LEU A 123 -15.97 -5.08 -7.40
CA LEU A 123 -17.32 -5.05 -7.96
C LEU A 123 -17.98 -6.42 -7.88
N GLU A 124 -19.27 -6.41 -7.58
CA GLU A 124 -20.15 -7.57 -7.64
C GLU A 124 -21.43 -7.24 -8.43
N PRO A 125 -21.97 -8.20 -9.22
CA PRO A 125 -23.28 -8.03 -9.82
C PRO A 125 -24.35 -8.04 -8.73
N THR A 126 -25.47 -7.36 -9.00
CA THR A 126 -26.70 -7.42 -8.19
C THR A 126 -27.79 -8.14 -8.95
N ASP A 127 -28.97 -8.32 -8.36
CA ASP A 127 -30.15 -8.85 -9.03
C ASP A 127 -30.73 -7.88 -10.09
N ASP A 128 -30.37 -6.60 -10.00
CA ASP A 128 -30.71 -5.58 -10.97
C ASP A 128 -29.55 -5.39 -11.97
N GLU A 129 -29.78 -5.64 -13.26
CA GLU A 129 -28.79 -5.49 -14.32
C GLU A 129 -28.26 -4.06 -14.48
N GLU A 130 -28.99 -3.05 -14.01
CA GLU A 130 -28.59 -1.64 -14.09
C GLU A 130 -27.72 -1.20 -12.92
N THR A 131 -27.53 -2.05 -11.89
CA THR A 131 -26.72 -1.74 -10.71
C THR A 131 -25.62 -2.74 -10.50
N TRP A 132 -24.50 -2.26 -9.91
CA TRP A 132 -23.44 -3.09 -9.38
C TRP A 132 -23.17 -2.72 -7.93
N ARG A 133 -22.84 -3.70 -7.09
CA ARG A 133 -22.35 -3.46 -5.74
C ARG A 133 -20.87 -3.13 -5.80
N MET A 134 -20.51 -1.95 -5.31
CA MET A 134 -19.12 -1.51 -5.15
C MET A 134 -18.70 -1.71 -3.69
N MET A 135 -17.57 -2.36 -3.49
CA MET A 135 -16.91 -2.51 -2.20
C MET A 135 -15.53 -1.85 -2.26
N ASP A 136 -15.28 -0.96 -1.31
CA ASP A 136 -14.01 -0.26 -1.13
C ASP A 136 -13.47 -0.57 0.28
N PRO A 137 -12.71 -1.66 0.44
CA PRO A 137 -12.21 -2.06 1.76
C PRO A 137 -11.29 -1.03 2.40
N ASP A 138 -10.57 -0.24 1.59
CA ASP A 138 -9.64 0.78 2.06
C ASP A 138 -10.35 1.96 2.72
N PHE A 139 -11.51 2.37 2.19
CA PHE A 139 -12.35 3.44 2.73
C PHE A 139 -13.58 2.94 3.50
N ARG A 140 -13.72 1.63 3.70
CA ARG A 140 -14.87 0.99 4.37
C ARG A 140 -16.21 1.42 3.78
N TYR A 141 -16.28 1.45 2.46
CA TYR A 141 -17.51 1.74 1.74
C TYR A 141 -18.04 0.47 1.08
N GLU A 142 -19.34 0.27 1.17
CA GLU A 142 -20.07 -0.74 0.44
C GLU A 142 -21.44 -0.17 0.07
N GLY A 143 -21.84 -0.32 -1.19
CA GLY A 143 -23.13 0.18 -1.66
C GLY A 143 -23.42 -0.23 -3.09
N GLU A 144 -24.70 -0.27 -3.43
CA GLU A 144 -25.17 -0.46 -4.80
C GLU A 144 -25.12 0.88 -5.53
N MET A 145 -24.67 0.84 -6.77
CA MET A 145 -24.45 2.02 -7.59
C MET A 145 -24.89 1.75 -9.03
N ASP A 146 -25.34 2.79 -9.68
CA ASP A 146 -25.66 2.76 -11.09
C ASP A 146 -24.46 2.30 -11.93
N ARG A 147 -24.67 1.25 -12.74
CA ARG A 147 -23.63 0.64 -13.59
C ARG A 147 -23.02 1.65 -14.57
N VAL A 148 -23.83 2.54 -15.15
CA VAL A 148 -23.35 3.52 -16.12
C VAL A 148 -22.39 4.50 -15.46
N ARG A 149 -22.66 4.91 -14.22
CA ARG A 149 -21.76 5.81 -13.45
C ARG A 149 -20.45 5.11 -13.12
N ILE A 150 -20.49 3.85 -12.70
CA ILE A 150 -19.26 3.08 -12.47
C ILE A 150 -18.42 2.98 -13.75
N ILE A 151 -19.06 2.68 -14.89
CA ILE A 151 -18.41 2.63 -16.19
C ILE A 151 -17.81 3.99 -16.56
N GLN A 152 -18.53 5.09 -16.36
CA GLN A 152 -17.99 6.45 -16.58
C GLN A 152 -16.77 6.75 -15.70
N ALA A 153 -16.76 6.29 -14.46
CA ALA A 153 -15.61 6.44 -13.57
C ALA A 153 -14.42 5.57 -13.98
N ILE A 154 -14.66 4.43 -14.64
CA ILE A 154 -13.62 3.55 -15.22
C ILE A 154 -13.09 4.13 -16.54
N ASP A 155 -13.94 4.77 -17.36
CA ASP A 155 -13.59 5.33 -18.68
C ASP A 155 -12.86 6.68 -18.57
N GLN A 156 -12.08 6.90 -17.52
CA GLN A 156 -11.28 8.11 -17.35
C GLN A 156 -9.85 7.92 -17.91
N PRO A 157 -9.26 8.97 -18.52
CA PRO A 157 -7.89 8.87 -19.09
C PRO A 157 -6.81 8.47 -18.10
N THR A 158 -7.02 8.76 -16.83
CA THR A 158 -6.10 8.50 -15.72
C THR A 158 -6.27 7.10 -15.10
N VAL A 159 -7.27 6.36 -15.58
CA VAL A 159 -7.61 5.02 -15.09
C VAL A 159 -7.11 3.97 -16.07
N ALA A 160 -6.30 3.02 -15.58
CA ALA A 160 -5.81 1.91 -16.39
C ALA A 160 -5.39 0.74 -15.48
N GLY A 161 -6.34 -0.12 -15.11
CA GLY A 161 -6.03 -1.30 -14.31
C GLY A 161 -7.26 -2.07 -13.89
N GLY A 162 -7.09 -3.39 -13.76
CA GLY A 162 -8.13 -4.26 -13.25
C GLY A 162 -7.66 -5.70 -13.20
N PHE A 163 -8.13 -6.40 -12.18
CA PHE A 163 -7.75 -7.78 -11.89
C PHE A 163 -8.98 -8.62 -11.56
N TRP A 164 -8.83 -9.93 -11.69
CA TRP A 164 -9.79 -10.89 -11.17
C TRP A 164 -9.06 -12.11 -10.65
N PHE A 165 -9.66 -12.83 -9.73
CA PHE A 165 -9.13 -14.09 -9.21
C PHE A 165 -10.25 -14.96 -8.63
N ASP A 166 -9.96 -16.25 -8.48
CA ASP A 166 -10.81 -17.23 -7.84
C ASP A 166 -10.31 -17.48 -6.42
N GLY A 167 -11.14 -17.17 -5.43
CA GLY A 167 -10.85 -17.31 -4.01
C GLY A 167 -11.41 -18.58 -3.37
N SER A 168 -11.85 -19.58 -4.15
CA SER A 168 -12.45 -20.82 -3.64
C SER A 168 -11.51 -21.64 -2.76
N HIS A 169 -10.20 -21.54 -3.00
CA HIS A 169 -9.18 -22.30 -2.28
C HIS A 169 -8.07 -21.40 -1.77
N VAL A 170 -8.19 -20.98 -0.51
CA VAL A 170 -7.15 -20.20 0.17
C VAL A 170 -6.22 -21.18 0.90
N LYS A 171 -4.94 -21.19 0.51
CA LYS A 171 -3.88 -21.90 1.23
C LYS A 171 -3.55 -21.15 2.51
N LEU A 172 -3.30 -21.86 3.62
CA LEU A 172 -2.68 -21.27 4.78
C LEU A 172 -1.19 -21.01 4.46
N PRO A 173 -0.70 -19.78 4.69
CA PRO A 173 0.71 -19.48 4.42
C PRO A 173 1.61 -20.30 5.37
N ASP A 174 2.59 -20.99 4.80
CA ASP A 174 3.62 -21.62 5.60
C ASP A 174 4.64 -20.59 6.10
N ARG A 175 5.28 -20.93 7.19
CA ARG A 175 6.20 -20.06 7.92
C ARG A 175 7.41 -19.63 7.09
N GLU A 176 7.95 -20.54 6.29
CA GLU A 176 9.10 -20.28 5.43
C GLU A 176 8.75 -19.26 4.35
N THR A 177 7.60 -19.41 3.70
CA THR A 177 7.09 -18.45 2.71
C THR A 177 6.86 -17.08 3.34
N VAL A 178 6.30 -17.02 4.56
CA VAL A 178 6.10 -15.76 5.30
C VAL A 178 7.43 -15.09 5.62
N ALA A 179 8.42 -15.86 6.08
CA ALA A 179 9.75 -15.34 6.38
C ALA A 179 10.46 -14.82 5.13
N ALA A 180 10.41 -15.57 4.03
CA ALA A 180 10.98 -15.15 2.75
C ALA A 180 10.34 -13.85 2.23
N TYR A 181 9.02 -13.72 2.36
CA TYR A 181 8.31 -12.50 1.95
C TYR A 181 8.69 -11.30 2.82
N PHE A 182 8.74 -11.47 4.15
CA PHE A 182 9.19 -10.40 5.05
C PHE A 182 10.57 -9.90 4.67
N MET A 183 11.52 -10.81 4.45
CA MET A 183 12.89 -10.48 4.05
C MET A 183 12.96 -9.75 2.71
N SER A 184 12.16 -10.18 1.72
CA SER A 184 12.12 -9.54 0.40
C SER A 184 11.57 -8.11 0.45
N GLY A 185 10.63 -7.83 1.38
CA GLY A 185 9.99 -6.53 1.55
C GLY A 185 10.77 -5.55 2.45
N LEU A 186 11.78 -6.04 3.19
CA LEU A 186 12.52 -5.22 4.14
C LEU A 186 13.67 -4.46 3.46
N LYS A 187 13.44 -3.20 3.13
CA LYS A 187 14.50 -2.29 2.64
C LYS A 187 15.23 -1.65 3.83
N ARG A 188 16.57 -1.64 3.81
CA ARG A 188 17.40 -1.01 4.86
C ARG A 188 17.40 0.51 4.81
N HIS A 189 17.07 1.10 3.66
CA HIS A 189 16.96 2.54 3.45
C HIS A 189 15.49 2.99 3.52
N HIS A 190 15.24 4.30 3.40
CA HIS A 190 13.91 4.92 3.53
C HIS A 190 13.47 5.56 2.21
N PRO A 191 12.95 4.79 1.23
CA PRO A 191 12.74 5.27 -0.14
C PRO A 191 11.90 6.55 -0.20
N LEU A 192 10.84 6.64 0.61
CA LEU A 192 9.96 7.81 0.60
C LEU A 192 10.64 9.05 1.21
N THR A 193 11.31 8.91 2.36
CA THR A 193 12.05 10.01 3.00
C THR A 193 13.15 10.55 2.08
N GLU A 194 13.90 9.64 1.44
CA GLU A 194 14.95 10.01 0.48
C GLU A 194 14.39 10.72 -0.75
N ALA A 195 13.26 10.23 -1.30
CA ALA A 195 12.60 10.87 -2.44
C ALA A 195 12.13 12.29 -2.09
N VAL A 196 11.52 12.48 -0.91
CA VAL A 196 11.13 13.81 -0.43
C VAL A 196 12.35 14.73 -0.30
N GLY A 197 13.44 14.23 0.26
CA GLY A 197 14.71 14.98 0.36
C GLY A 197 15.26 15.40 -0.99
N LYS A 198 15.23 14.50 -1.99
CA LYS A 198 15.62 14.79 -3.39
C LYS A 198 14.73 15.85 -4.01
N ILE A 199 13.39 15.75 -3.82
CA ILE A 199 12.43 16.75 -4.33
C ILE A 199 12.70 18.14 -3.73
N VAL A 200 12.84 18.22 -2.41
CA VAL A 200 13.13 19.47 -1.72
C VAL A 200 14.45 20.08 -2.20
N SER A 201 15.49 19.27 -2.35
CA SER A 201 16.80 19.70 -2.83
C SER A 201 16.76 20.21 -4.28
N HIS A 202 16.02 19.51 -5.16
CA HIS A 202 15.86 19.90 -6.56
C HIS A 202 15.12 21.23 -6.70
N HIS A 203 14.01 21.39 -5.98
CA HIS A 203 13.14 22.56 -6.09
C HIS A 203 13.52 23.72 -5.16
N LYS A 204 14.64 23.65 -4.42
CA LYS A 204 15.02 24.75 -3.49
C LYS A 204 15.18 26.12 -4.18
N LYS A 205 15.52 26.15 -5.47
CA LYS A 205 15.61 27.39 -6.28
C LYS A 205 14.29 27.76 -6.97
N THR A 206 13.32 26.86 -7.00
CA THR A 206 11.98 27.05 -7.56
C THR A 206 10.92 26.57 -6.57
N PRO A 207 10.88 27.14 -5.34
CA PRO A 207 10.09 26.60 -4.24
C PRO A 207 8.59 26.60 -4.52
N ASN A 208 8.09 27.44 -5.43
CA ASN A 208 6.72 27.45 -5.89
C ASN A 208 6.26 26.14 -6.54
N ARG A 209 7.18 25.25 -6.92
CA ARG A 209 6.86 23.90 -7.44
C ARG A 209 6.68 22.83 -6.36
N LEU A 210 7.15 23.06 -5.12
CA LEU A 210 7.09 22.09 -4.03
C LEU A 210 5.67 21.62 -3.69
N PRO A 211 4.64 22.50 -3.61
CA PRO A 211 3.29 22.07 -3.28
C PRO A 211 2.74 21.05 -4.27
N SER A 212 2.93 21.26 -5.56
CA SER A 212 2.51 20.32 -6.61
C SER A 212 3.37 19.05 -6.64
N ALA A 213 4.67 19.18 -6.45
CA ALA A 213 5.61 18.05 -6.45
C ALA A 213 5.35 17.07 -5.31
N LEU A 214 4.88 17.53 -4.15
CA LEU A 214 4.58 16.72 -2.97
C LEU A 214 3.09 16.56 -2.70
N LYS A 215 2.22 16.89 -3.67
CA LYS A 215 0.75 16.80 -3.52
C LYS A 215 0.29 15.41 -3.08
N GLN A 216 0.91 14.37 -3.63
CA GLN A 216 0.54 12.98 -3.35
C GLN A 216 1.28 12.35 -2.16
N LEU A 217 2.13 13.10 -1.47
CA LEU A 217 2.90 12.60 -0.32
C LEU A 217 2.02 11.95 0.76
N PRO A 218 0.90 12.53 1.23
CA PRO A 218 0.07 11.91 2.26
C PRO A 218 -0.53 10.57 1.82
N VAL A 219 -0.91 10.43 0.54
CA VAL A 219 -1.49 9.19 -0.01
C VAL A 219 -0.44 8.07 -0.07
N ILE A 220 0.83 8.42 -0.29
CA ILE A 220 1.92 7.44 -0.29
C ILE A 220 2.34 7.12 1.15
N ALA A 221 2.37 8.12 2.03
CA ALA A 221 2.80 7.98 3.42
C ALA A 221 1.91 7.03 4.25
N ILE A 222 0.60 6.96 3.98
CA ILE A 222 -0.30 6.05 4.71
C ILE A 222 0.11 4.57 4.56
N ARG A 223 0.91 4.22 3.55
CA ARG A 223 1.45 2.85 3.40
C ARG A 223 2.31 2.43 4.59
N LYS A 224 2.89 3.39 5.33
CA LYS A 224 3.67 3.11 6.55
C LYS A 224 2.83 2.45 7.66
N TYR A 225 1.51 2.59 7.66
CA TYR A 225 0.64 1.81 8.54
C TYR A 225 0.72 0.29 8.32
N ALA A 226 1.29 -0.17 7.19
CA ALA A 226 1.57 -1.59 6.99
C ALA A 226 2.50 -2.18 8.07
N TYR A 227 3.32 -1.37 8.72
CA TYR A 227 4.11 -1.79 9.87
C TYR A 227 3.26 -2.35 11.00
N GLU A 228 2.07 -1.78 11.28
CA GLU A 228 1.19 -2.28 12.35
C GLU A 228 0.73 -3.72 12.07
N HIS A 229 0.47 -4.08 10.81
CA HIS A 229 0.14 -5.45 10.45
C HIS A 229 1.29 -6.42 10.74
N ALA A 230 2.53 -6.00 10.50
CA ALA A 230 3.70 -6.81 10.79
C ALA A 230 3.94 -6.97 12.30
N PHE A 231 3.82 -5.89 13.07
CA PHE A 231 3.88 -5.95 14.54
C PHE A 231 2.81 -6.88 15.09
N ALA A 232 1.54 -6.68 14.69
CA ALA A 232 0.43 -7.50 15.16
C ALA A 232 0.61 -8.99 14.81
N TYR A 233 1.14 -9.29 13.61
CA TYR A 233 1.44 -10.66 13.22
C TYR A 233 2.51 -11.29 14.12
N PHE A 234 3.67 -10.65 14.26
CA PHE A 234 4.77 -11.21 15.04
C PHE A 234 4.44 -11.27 16.54
N TYR A 235 3.73 -10.29 17.10
CA TYR A 235 3.28 -10.36 18.50
C TYR A 235 2.43 -11.61 18.75
N GLU A 236 1.45 -11.87 17.89
CA GLU A 236 0.59 -13.06 18.03
C GLU A 236 1.38 -14.36 17.85
N GLN A 237 2.26 -14.45 16.84
CA GLN A 237 3.09 -15.62 16.60
C GLN A 237 4.07 -15.92 17.77
N LEU A 238 4.50 -14.88 18.46
CA LEU A 238 5.38 -15.00 19.62
C LEU A 238 4.60 -15.20 20.93
N GLY A 239 3.26 -15.07 20.92
CA GLY A 239 2.42 -15.16 22.12
C GLY A 239 2.52 -13.90 22.99
N LEU A 240 2.86 -12.75 22.39
CA LEU A 240 2.91 -11.47 23.08
C LEU A 240 1.50 -10.83 23.09
N ASP A 241 1.23 -9.99 24.09
CA ASP A 241 -0.07 -9.36 24.27
C ASP A 241 -0.24 -8.15 23.35
N LEU A 242 -1.23 -8.22 22.44
CA LEU A 242 -1.64 -7.12 21.56
C LEU A 242 -2.34 -5.96 22.32
N GLY A 243 -2.78 -6.18 23.56
CA GLY A 243 -3.34 -5.15 24.44
C GLY A 243 -2.30 -4.49 25.35
N SER A 244 -1.01 -4.82 25.17
CA SER A 244 0.05 -4.26 25.99
C SER A 244 0.38 -2.81 25.64
N SER A 245 0.81 -2.05 26.65
CA SER A 245 1.33 -0.68 26.43
C SER A 245 2.56 -0.63 25.52
N ASP A 246 3.29 -1.73 25.37
CA ASP A 246 4.42 -1.81 24.45
C ASP A 246 3.93 -1.86 23.00
N PHE A 247 2.91 -2.69 22.71
CA PHE A 247 2.29 -2.72 21.38
C PHE A 247 1.66 -1.38 21.01
N ASP A 248 0.90 -0.76 21.93
CA ASP A 248 0.35 0.58 21.74
C ASP A 248 1.44 1.61 21.45
N GLY A 249 2.56 1.54 22.16
CA GLY A 249 3.70 2.43 21.94
C GLY A 249 4.33 2.27 20.54
N TRP A 250 4.27 1.11 19.91
CA TRP A 250 4.69 0.92 18.52
C TRP A 250 3.66 1.48 17.55
N CYS A 251 2.37 1.30 17.78
CA CYS A 251 1.30 1.92 16.99
C CYS A 251 1.43 3.45 17.00
N ASP A 252 1.66 4.07 18.18
CA ASP A 252 1.86 5.52 18.31
C ASP A 252 3.08 6.01 17.52
N ARG A 253 4.19 5.25 17.49
CA ARG A 253 5.38 5.59 16.69
C ARG A 253 5.10 5.51 15.20
N ILE A 254 4.33 4.52 14.75
CA ILE A 254 3.94 4.35 13.34
C ILE A 254 2.99 5.48 12.94
N GLU A 255 2.01 5.82 13.78
CA GLU A 255 1.13 6.96 13.55
C GLU A 255 1.92 8.27 13.45
N ARG A 256 2.87 8.49 14.37
CA ARG A 256 3.78 9.65 14.32
C ARG A 256 4.57 9.67 13.01
N LEU A 257 5.10 8.52 12.54
CA LEU A 257 5.83 8.39 11.27
C LEU A 257 4.96 8.86 10.10
N VAL A 258 3.69 8.44 10.03
CA VAL A 258 2.74 8.83 8.98
C VAL A 258 2.40 10.33 9.07
N ASN A 259 2.05 10.80 10.25
CA ASN A 259 1.63 12.19 10.47
C ASN A 259 2.76 13.19 10.16
N GLN A 260 4.00 12.82 10.43
CA GLN A 260 5.15 13.69 10.18
C GLN A 260 5.36 14.00 8.69
N TYR A 261 5.00 13.09 7.77
CA TYR A 261 5.00 13.40 6.33
C TYR A 261 4.00 14.52 5.97
N THR A 262 2.86 14.57 6.65
CA THR A 262 1.90 15.68 6.48
C THR A 262 2.49 17.00 7.00
N VAL A 263 3.18 16.96 8.13
CA VAL A 263 3.90 18.14 8.67
C VAL A 263 4.98 18.62 7.68
N ILE A 264 5.78 17.69 7.13
CA ILE A 264 6.80 18.01 6.11
C ILE A 264 6.13 18.66 4.89
N GLN A 265 5.00 18.12 4.40
CA GLN A 265 4.27 18.73 3.28
C GLN A 265 3.84 20.17 3.60
N TYR A 266 3.25 20.43 4.77
CA TYR A 266 2.87 21.79 5.17
C TYR A 266 4.07 22.74 5.29
N ARG A 267 5.23 22.25 5.79
CA ARG A 267 6.46 23.05 5.85
C ARG A 267 6.98 23.38 4.45
N THR A 268 6.87 22.46 3.46
CA THR A 268 7.24 22.77 2.08
C THR A 268 6.30 23.79 1.43
N ILE A 269 4.99 23.75 1.73
CA ILE A 269 4.04 24.79 1.32
C ILE A 269 4.44 26.14 1.93
N LYS A 270 4.75 26.19 3.25
CA LYS A 270 5.22 27.43 3.89
C LYS A 270 6.49 27.94 3.24
N TYR A 271 7.47 27.07 2.99
CA TYR A 271 8.71 27.43 2.30
C TYR A 271 8.45 27.97 0.88
N SER A 272 7.49 27.39 0.14
CA SER A 272 7.13 27.86 -1.19
C SER A 272 6.56 29.28 -1.22
N MET A 273 5.95 29.72 -0.12
CA MET A 273 5.35 31.07 0.02
C MET A 273 6.33 32.09 0.55
N THR A 274 7.25 31.69 1.44
CA THR A 274 8.10 32.61 2.18
C THR A 274 9.54 32.69 1.67
N CYS A 275 10.02 31.64 1.02
CA CYS A 275 11.43 31.43 0.64
C CYS A 275 12.39 31.56 1.85
N ASP A 276 11.89 31.37 3.08
CA ASP A 276 12.67 31.54 4.31
C ASP A 276 13.66 30.37 4.51
N PRO A 277 14.98 30.62 4.54
CA PRO A 277 15.97 29.58 4.76
C PRO A 277 15.80 28.82 6.08
N ALA A 278 15.23 29.44 7.12
CA ALA A 278 14.96 28.79 8.39
C ALA A 278 13.93 27.65 8.21
N VAL A 279 12.89 27.88 7.41
CA VAL A 279 11.89 26.83 7.09
C VAL A 279 12.51 25.66 6.33
N LEU A 280 13.47 25.94 5.42
CA LEU A 280 14.19 24.87 4.72
C LEU A 280 15.04 24.04 5.69
N THR A 281 15.68 24.68 6.67
CA THR A 281 16.43 23.99 7.73
C THR A 281 15.51 23.13 8.60
N GLU A 282 14.31 23.62 8.95
CA GLU A 282 13.29 22.84 9.67
C GLU A 282 12.88 21.57 8.87
N ILE A 283 12.67 21.71 7.54
CA ILE A 283 12.32 20.55 6.67
C ILE A 283 13.44 19.51 6.70
N GLN A 284 14.69 19.93 6.61
CA GLN A 284 15.84 19.02 6.65
C GLN A 284 15.96 18.29 7.99
N ALA A 285 15.73 18.99 9.11
CA ALA A 285 15.69 18.38 10.44
C ALA A 285 14.55 17.36 10.56
N LEU A 286 13.34 17.70 10.08
CA LEU A 286 12.19 16.79 10.07
C LEU A 286 12.47 15.52 9.23
N LEU A 287 13.16 15.63 8.10
CA LEU A 287 13.53 14.48 7.28
C LEU A 287 14.55 13.58 7.98
N ALA A 288 15.50 14.14 8.70
CA ALA A 288 16.46 13.39 9.50
C ALA A 288 15.76 12.65 10.67
N ASP A 289 14.87 13.33 11.39
CA ASP A 289 14.06 12.73 12.46
C ASP A 289 13.16 11.60 11.92
N GLN A 290 12.61 11.80 10.73
CA GLN A 290 11.78 10.81 10.03
C GLN A 290 12.57 9.52 9.73
N ALA A 291 13.79 9.65 9.22
CA ALA A 291 14.66 8.52 8.96
C ALA A 291 15.02 7.77 10.26
N MET A 292 15.39 8.48 11.33
CA MET A 292 15.70 7.85 12.61
C MET A 292 14.50 7.14 13.24
N LEU A 293 13.30 7.72 13.12
CA LEU A 293 12.07 7.08 13.63
C LEU A 293 11.77 5.80 12.86
N GLU A 294 11.88 5.83 11.54
CA GLU A 294 11.64 4.65 10.69
C GLU A 294 12.72 3.57 10.91
N ASP A 295 13.99 3.95 11.12
CA ASP A 295 15.05 3.01 11.52
C ASP A 295 14.69 2.30 12.82
N THR A 296 14.22 3.04 13.83
CA THR A 296 13.80 2.47 15.12
C THR A 296 12.69 1.43 14.94
N ILE A 297 11.69 1.71 14.12
CA ILE A 297 10.57 0.80 13.81
C ILE A 297 11.10 -0.45 13.10
N LYS A 298 11.93 -0.29 12.05
CA LYS A 298 12.51 -1.41 11.29
C LYS A 298 13.39 -2.30 12.18
N GLN A 299 14.22 -1.72 13.05
CA GLN A 299 15.09 -2.49 13.96
C GLN A 299 14.27 -3.35 14.93
N GLN A 300 13.18 -2.81 15.49
CA GLN A 300 12.30 -3.60 16.35
C GLN A 300 11.63 -4.74 15.59
N LEU A 301 11.15 -4.48 14.38
CA LEU A 301 10.57 -5.55 13.55
C LEU A 301 11.59 -6.64 13.21
N ILE A 302 12.83 -6.28 12.92
CA ILE A 302 13.92 -7.25 12.72
C ILE A 302 14.14 -8.07 13.99
N GLY A 303 14.08 -7.45 15.17
CA GLY A 303 14.18 -8.15 16.46
C GLY A 303 13.07 -9.20 16.60
N LEU A 304 11.80 -8.80 16.42
CA LEU A 304 10.65 -9.70 16.48
C LEU A 304 10.72 -10.82 15.43
N PHE A 305 11.12 -10.49 14.22
CA PHE A 305 11.32 -11.47 13.15
C PHE A 305 12.40 -12.51 13.51
N ASN A 306 13.52 -12.07 14.06
CA ASN A 306 14.59 -12.97 14.50
C ASN A 306 14.12 -13.90 15.63
N GLU A 307 13.28 -13.42 16.55
CA GLU A 307 12.66 -14.24 17.59
C GLU A 307 11.65 -15.23 16.99
N TYR A 308 10.84 -14.76 16.04
CA TYR A 308 9.93 -15.60 15.27
C TYR A 308 10.70 -16.75 14.60
N CYS A 309 11.80 -16.50 13.93
CA CYS A 309 12.61 -17.54 13.29
C CYS A 309 13.27 -18.51 14.31
N ARG A 310 13.71 -18.02 15.48
CA ARG A 310 14.36 -18.86 16.52
C ARG A 310 13.42 -19.79 17.27
N LYS A 311 12.16 -19.44 17.43
CA LYS A 311 11.19 -20.23 18.21
C LYS A 311 10.98 -21.66 17.70
N GLU A 312 11.44 -21.98 16.48
CA GLU A 312 11.47 -23.33 15.91
C GLU A 312 12.88 -23.86 15.61
N GLY A 313 13.91 -23.00 15.73
CA GLY A 313 15.31 -23.34 15.38
C GLY A 313 15.99 -24.33 16.35
N GLU A 314 15.28 -24.86 17.33
CA GLU A 314 15.77 -26.04 18.07
C GLU A 314 15.80 -27.31 17.21
N THR A 315 15.33 -27.27 15.95
CA THR A 315 15.22 -28.46 15.07
C THR A 315 15.75 -28.28 13.64
N ASP A 316 16.25 -27.09 13.18
CA ASP A 316 16.63 -26.96 11.77
C ASP A 316 17.90 -26.14 11.52
N GLU A 317 18.90 -26.80 10.83
CA GLU A 317 20.23 -26.26 10.50
C GLU A 317 20.17 -25.09 9.45
N ASN A 318 18.98 -24.75 8.89
CA ASN A 318 18.80 -23.73 7.86
C ASN A 318 18.68 -22.27 8.39
N CYS A 319 18.68 -22.07 9.70
CA CYS A 319 18.56 -20.74 10.32
C CYS A 319 19.82 -19.85 10.18
N THR A 320 20.89 -20.35 9.58
CA THR A 320 22.20 -19.67 9.48
C THR A 320 22.17 -18.43 8.56
N VAL A 321 21.22 -18.32 7.63
CA VAL A 321 21.09 -17.18 6.70
C VAL A 321 20.63 -15.90 7.42
N TYR A 322 19.93 -16.03 8.53
CA TYR A 322 19.33 -14.91 9.25
C TYR A 322 20.27 -14.18 10.20
N HIS A 323 21.40 -14.78 10.58
CA HIS A 323 22.43 -14.16 11.45
C HIS A 323 23.18 -12.98 10.80
N GLN A 324 23.12 -12.83 9.48
CA GLN A 324 23.78 -11.72 8.77
C GLN A 324 23.07 -10.35 8.91
N LEU A 325 21.91 -10.31 9.57
CA LEU A 325 21.16 -9.07 9.83
C LEU A 325 21.46 -8.46 11.21
N SER A 326 22.44 -8.99 11.96
CA SER A 326 22.86 -8.40 13.23
C SER A 326 23.45 -7.00 13.03
N PRO A 327 23.18 -6.03 13.95
CA PRO A 327 23.62 -4.64 13.85
C PRO A 327 25.13 -4.43 13.82
N SER A 328 25.94 -5.48 14.02
CA SER A 328 27.40 -5.42 14.15
C SER A 328 28.18 -5.66 12.85
N SER A 329 27.53 -5.86 11.69
CA SER A 329 28.25 -5.96 10.43
C SER A 329 28.46 -4.58 9.80
N PRO A 330 29.69 -4.12 9.57
CA PRO A 330 29.92 -2.85 8.89
C PRO A 330 29.45 -2.92 7.44
N LEU A 331 28.87 -1.81 7.00
CA LEU A 331 28.45 -1.58 5.64
C LEU A 331 29.65 -1.75 4.69
N VAL A 332 29.53 -2.64 3.70
CA VAL A 332 30.35 -2.63 2.49
C VAL A 332 29.50 -2.13 1.35
#